data_85ad24c66a42bbdcef326d35f7a57375
#
_entry.id   85ad24c66a42bbdcef326d35f7a57375
#
_cell.length_a   1.000
_cell.length_b   1.000
_cell.length_c   1.000
_cell.angle_alpha   90.00
_cell.angle_beta   90.00
_cell.angle_gamma   90.00
#
_symmetry.space_group_name_H-M   'P 1'
#
loop_
_entity.id
_entity.type
_entity.pdbx_description
1 polymer ?
#
loop_
_entity_poly.entity_id
_entity_poly.type
_entity_poly.pdbx_seq_one_letter_code
_entity_poly.pdbx_strand_id
1 'polypeptide(L)'
;MTSRAPARRRSASRRAPATTALDRQIADARARTMVVWRGERIAFPSLPERIARLDDRMAREQAYAAYGEALDALSPLYEARLAAWREAGDVRAQAAADGTDPAAMAADLERLSFNIETPYFAALRRYLALIGIEQGDAAEADLWYIERGSSWSSWFGPREVSRALNAARRQPLEVVDLDGWRAVGAQLRGEQSDVIGPTVVGAAYATLIGDPTWLAGEIGMGSDHVAAFVDFATFVRLLQLRRAQAELTYELRLYPATDTALERAYFAGIVGHLIGAAVSESGYLAGIDRPFGSVRSLETALLAAMLVEVLEARHGARWWSDPDAIPLIERVGSATSLADTLVELGYDALDWRPVLRQIRTRLIGEMSGYGGPNITTRAGTRKV
;
A
#
# COMPACT_ATOMS: atom_id res chain seq x y z
N MET A 1 23.14 3.24 -46.21
CA MET A 1 22.48 3.97 -45.10
C MET A 1 22.27 2.98 -43.96
N THR A 2 23.19 2.93 -43.01
CA THR A 2 23.18 1.99 -41.89
C THR A 2 22.46 2.64 -40.70
N SER A 3 21.25 2.12 -40.41
CA SER A 3 20.45 2.52 -39.24
C SER A 3 21.16 2.05 -37.97
N ARG A 4 21.67 2.97 -37.18
CA ARG A 4 22.12 2.73 -35.79
C ARG A 4 20.90 2.59 -34.89
N ALA A 5 20.67 1.38 -34.38
CA ALA A 5 19.75 1.15 -33.29
C ALA A 5 20.18 1.92 -32.03
N PRO A 6 19.26 2.58 -31.30
CA PRO A 6 19.61 3.25 -30.06
C PRO A 6 20.05 2.22 -29.01
N ALA A 7 21.20 2.47 -28.39
CA ALA A 7 21.72 1.67 -27.30
C ALA A 7 20.71 1.69 -26.13
N ARG A 8 20.08 0.55 -25.83
CA ARG A 8 19.26 0.33 -24.63
C ARG A 8 20.14 0.61 -23.39
N ARG A 9 19.96 1.77 -22.78
CA ARG A 9 20.46 2.05 -21.43
C ARG A 9 19.73 1.11 -20.47
N ARG A 10 20.42 0.08 -20.01
CA ARG A 10 20.00 -0.70 -18.84
C ARG A 10 20.18 0.20 -17.62
N SER A 11 19.13 0.88 -17.19
CA SER A 11 19.06 1.51 -15.87
C SER A 11 18.73 0.42 -14.84
N ALA A 12 19.66 -0.48 -14.57
CA ALA A 12 19.64 -1.17 -13.30
C ALA A 12 20.07 -0.12 -12.28
N SER A 13 19.15 0.36 -11.46
CA SER A 13 19.46 1.15 -10.26
C SER A 13 20.49 0.35 -9.45
N ARG A 14 21.78 0.65 -9.64
CA ARG A 14 22.86 0.08 -8.83
C ARG A 14 22.79 0.81 -7.49
N ARG A 15 22.10 0.22 -6.51
CA ARG A 15 22.24 0.65 -5.11
C ARG A 15 23.72 0.75 -4.81
N ALA A 16 24.14 1.87 -4.18
CA ALA A 16 25.53 2.03 -3.78
C ALA A 16 25.92 0.84 -2.87
N PRO A 17 27.13 0.27 -3.00
CA PRO A 17 27.55 -0.88 -2.19
C PRO A 17 27.41 -0.67 -0.68
N ALA A 18 27.60 0.57 -0.21
CA ALA A 18 27.44 0.94 1.20
C ALA A 18 25.99 0.78 1.70
N THR A 19 24.98 1.18 0.92
CA THR A 19 23.57 1.03 1.30
C THR A 19 23.16 -0.43 1.35
N THR A 20 23.63 -1.28 0.43
CA THR A 20 23.36 -2.72 0.45
C THR A 20 23.93 -3.41 1.70
N ALA A 21 25.09 -2.97 2.20
CA ALA A 21 25.67 -3.49 3.43
C ALA A 21 24.83 -3.09 4.66
N LEU A 22 24.37 -1.84 4.72
CA LEU A 22 23.50 -1.33 5.79
C LEU A 22 22.12 -2.00 5.77
N ASP A 23 21.54 -2.24 4.59
CA ASP A 23 20.26 -2.96 4.47
C ASP A 23 20.37 -4.38 5.08
N ARG A 24 21.46 -5.09 4.82
CA ARG A 24 21.72 -6.40 5.44
C ARG A 24 21.90 -6.29 6.96
N GLN A 25 22.66 -5.30 7.44
CA GLN A 25 22.86 -5.09 8.88
C GLN A 25 21.53 -4.80 9.58
N ILE A 26 20.66 -3.97 8.98
CA ILE A 26 19.32 -3.68 9.47
C ILE A 26 18.47 -4.95 9.50
N ALA A 27 18.45 -5.72 8.42
CA ALA A 27 17.70 -6.98 8.35
C ALA A 27 18.16 -7.98 9.44
N ASP A 28 19.46 -8.14 9.59
CA ASP A 28 20.07 -9.01 10.61
C ASP A 28 19.78 -8.51 12.04
N ALA A 29 19.84 -7.19 12.27
CA ALA A 29 19.53 -6.60 13.55
C ALA A 29 18.05 -6.81 13.91
N ARG A 30 17.13 -6.52 12.97
CA ARG A 30 15.68 -6.77 13.15
C ARG A 30 15.39 -8.24 13.46
N ALA A 31 16.01 -9.18 12.72
CA ALA A 31 15.80 -10.60 12.92
C ALA A 31 16.29 -11.10 14.29
N ARG A 32 17.37 -10.49 14.84
CA ARG A 32 17.93 -10.86 16.15
C ARG A 32 17.31 -10.12 17.32
N THR A 33 16.61 -9.01 17.07
CA THR A 33 16.00 -8.22 18.14
C THR A 33 14.82 -8.97 18.74
N MET A 34 14.87 -9.16 20.05
CA MET A 34 13.81 -9.76 20.84
C MET A 34 13.24 -8.72 21.80
N VAL A 35 11.93 -8.56 21.77
CA VAL A 35 11.20 -7.68 22.69
C VAL A 35 10.64 -8.51 23.84
N VAL A 36 10.88 -8.09 25.07
CA VAL A 36 10.28 -8.74 26.25
C VAL A 36 9.00 -7.97 26.61
N TRP A 37 7.87 -8.66 26.48
CA TRP A 37 6.58 -8.10 26.83
C TRP A 37 5.79 -9.11 27.68
N ARG A 38 5.34 -8.71 28.85
CA ARG A 38 4.64 -9.57 29.85
C ARG A 38 5.40 -10.87 30.16
N GLY A 39 6.74 -10.84 30.17
CA GLY A 39 7.59 -11.99 30.42
C GLY A 39 7.81 -12.92 29.23
N GLU A 40 7.12 -12.70 28.11
CA GLU A 40 7.31 -13.43 26.85
C GLU A 40 8.38 -12.74 26.00
N ARG A 41 9.26 -13.52 25.35
CA ARG A 41 10.23 -13.02 24.35
C ARG A 41 9.64 -13.15 22.96
N ILE A 42 9.37 -12.03 22.30
CA ILE A 42 8.74 -11.97 20.99
C ILE A 42 9.77 -11.45 19.99
N ALA A 43 9.89 -12.10 18.84
CA ALA A 43 10.74 -11.61 17.76
C ALA A 43 10.19 -10.28 17.25
N PHE A 44 11.07 -9.27 17.10
CA PHE A 44 10.68 -7.92 16.67
C PHE A 44 9.85 -7.90 15.36
N PRO A 45 10.18 -8.69 14.30
CA PRO A 45 9.40 -8.69 13.06
C PRO A 45 7.96 -9.19 13.21
N SER A 46 7.67 -10.05 14.21
CA SER A 46 6.32 -10.58 14.46
C SER A 46 5.49 -9.72 15.44
N LEU A 47 6.10 -8.70 16.02
CA LEU A 47 5.42 -7.89 17.04
C LEU A 47 4.23 -7.07 16.48
N PRO A 48 4.29 -6.44 15.29
CA PRO A 48 3.13 -5.75 14.72
C PRO A 48 1.90 -6.65 14.55
N GLU A 49 2.11 -7.88 14.06
CA GLU A 49 1.03 -8.86 13.92
C GLU A 49 0.49 -9.31 15.28
N ARG A 50 1.38 -9.48 16.26
CA ARG A 50 0.98 -9.81 17.64
C ARG A 50 0.15 -8.69 18.26
N ILE A 51 0.55 -7.43 18.09
CA ILE A 51 -0.19 -6.25 18.57
C ILE A 51 -1.58 -6.20 17.95
N ALA A 52 -1.67 -6.41 16.63
CA ALA A 52 -2.93 -6.44 15.91
C ALA A 52 -3.90 -7.53 16.41
N ARG A 53 -3.42 -8.58 17.10
CA ARG A 53 -4.22 -9.68 17.65
C ARG A 53 -4.66 -9.49 19.10
N LEU A 54 -4.23 -8.43 19.77
CA LEU A 54 -4.61 -8.18 21.15
C LEU A 54 -5.99 -7.51 21.22
N ASP A 55 -6.97 -8.17 21.80
CA ASP A 55 -8.32 -7.61 21.99
C ASP A 55 -8.33 -6.54 23.09
N ASP A 56 -7.51 -6.69 24.13
CA ASP A 56 -7.36 -5.71 25.20
C ASP A 56 -6.55 -4.49 24.71
N ARG A 57 -7.19 -3.31 24.74
CA ARG A 57 -6.59 -2.05 24.29
C ARG A 57 -5.34 -1.68 25.09
N MET A 58 -5.40 -1.78 26.44
CA MET A 58 -4.21 -1.47 27.27
C MET A 58 -3.04 -2.39 26.93
N ALA A 59 -3.30 -3.66 26.64
CA ALA A 59 -2.28 -4.59 26.20
C ALA A 59 -1.69 -4.18 24.83
N ARG A 60 -2.54 -3.70 23.89
CA ARG A 60 -2.06 -3.19 22.60
C ARG A 60 -1.16 -1.96 22.78
N GLU A 61 -1.58 -1.00 23.57
CA GLU A 61 -0.81 0.22 23.85
C GLU A 61 0.55 -0.11 24.50
N GLN A 62 0.58 -0.99 25.49
CA GLN A 62 1.83 -1.43 26.14
C GLN A 62 2.75 -2.16 25.14
N ALA A 63 2.22 -3.06 24.32
CA ALA A 63 3.01 -3.77 23.33
C ALA A 63 3.50 -2.85 22.21
N TYR A 64 2.71 -1.82 21.83
CA TYR A 64 3.09 -0.80 20.87
C TYR A 64 4.20 0.12 21.43
N ALA A 65 4.15 0.47 22.71
CA ALA A 65 5.24 1.19 23.36
C ALA A 65 6.55 0.38 23.36
N ALA A 66 6.49 -0.92 23.71
CA ALA A 66 7.64 -1.82 23.64
C ALA A 66 8.18 -2.01 22.20
N TYR A 67 7.31 -1.96 21.19
CA TYR A 67 7.71 -1.90 19.78
C TYR A 67 8.47 -0.62 19.46
N GLY A 68 8.00 0.54 19.94
CA GLY A 68 8.68 1.83 19.80
C GLY A 68 10.09 1.84 20.43
N GLU A 69 10.24 1.29 21.64
CA GLU A 69 11.55 1.16 22.31
C GLU A 69 12.53 0.30 21.48
N ALA A 70 12.04 -0.78 20.87
CA ALA A 70 12.87 -1.61 19.99
C ALA A 70 13.26 -0.87 18.69
N LEU A 71 12.37 -0.04 18.13
CA LEU A 71 12.69 0.83 17.01
C LEU A 71 13.77 1.87 17.37
N ASP A 72 13.68 2.48 18.53
CA ASP A 72 14.69 3.43 19.01
C ASP A 72 16.07 2.76 19.15
N ALA A 73 16.12 1.52 19.61
CA ALA A 73 17.37 0.75 19.67
C ALA A 73 17.98 0.46 18.27
N LEU A 74 17.16 0.41 17.23
CA LEU A 74 17.59 0.22 15.83
C LEU A 74 17.86 1.55 15.10
N SER A 75 17.44 2.69 15.64
CA SER A 75 17.57 4.02 15.01
C SER A 75 18.96 4.35 14.51
N PRO A 76 20.08 4.04 15.23
CA PRO A 76 21.41 4.34 14.71
C PRO A 76 21.72 3.69 13.36
N LEU A 77 21.19 2.50 13.08
CA LEU A 77 21.35 1.83 11.79
C LEU A 77 20.53 2.50 10.70
N TYR A 78 19.32 2.92 11.01
CA TYR A 78 18.45 3.65 10.07
C TYR A 78 19.03 5.03 9.75
N GLU A 79 19.58 5.73 10.72
CA GLU A 79 20.24 7.02 10.55
C GLU A 79 21.51 6.90 9.69
N ALA A 80 22.31 5.86 9.91
CA ALA A 80 23.47 5.56 9.06
C ALA A 80 23.05 5.29 7.60
N ARG A 81 21.94 4.58 7.40
CA ARG A 81 21.38 4.34 6.06
C ARG A 81 20.90 5.63 5.40
N LEU A 82 20.21 6.50 6.16
CA LEU A 82 19.77 7.81 5.67
C LEU A 82 20.98 8.68 5.26
N ALA A 83 22.03 8.71 6.08
CA ALA A 83 23.27 9.43 5.76
C ALA A 83 23.90 8.91 4.46
N ALA A 84 23.99 7.58 4.29
CA ALA A 84 24.52 6.98 3.07
C ALA A 84 23.68 7.31 1.82
N TRP A 85 22.35 7.42 1.94
CA TRP A 85 21.51 7.87 0.84
C TRP A 85 21.77 9.33 0.47
N ARG A 86 21.91 10.21 1.45
CA ARG A 86 22.23 11.64 1.25
C ARG A 86 23.61 11.83 0.59
N GLU A 87 24.59 11.04 1.00
CA GLU A 87 25.94 11.04 0.40
C GLU A 87 25.96 10.50 -1.04
N ALA A 88 25.05 9.60 -1.40
CA ALA A 88 24.96 9.03 -2.75
C ALA A 88 24.47 10.02 -3.82
N GLY A 89 23.98 11.21 -3.41
CA GLY A 89 23.54 12.28 -4.29
C GLY A 89 22.09 12.69 -4.13
N ASP A 90 21.54 13.36 -5.16
CA ASP A 90 20.14 13.80 -5.14
C ASP A 90 19.19 12.60 -5.31
N VAL A 91 18.72 12.08 -4.17
CA VAL A 91 17.81 10.93 -4.12
C VAL A 91 16.45 11.20 -4.80
N ARG A 92 16.00 12.49 -4.79
CA ARG A 92 14.76 12.88 -5.47
C ARG A 92 14.93 12.84 -6.99
N ALA A 93 16.04 13.37 -7.50
CA ALA A 93 16.34 13.31 -8.94
C ALA A 93 16.49 11.85 -9.42
N GLN A 94 17.07 10.97 -8.58
CA GLN A 94 17.18 9.55 -8.90
C GLN A 94 15.78 8.89 -8.95
N ALA A 95 14.91 9.16 -7.98
CA ALA A 95 13.54 8.64 -7.98
C ALA A 95 12.74 9.11 -9.20
N ALA A 96 12.85 10.40 -9.56
CA ALA A 96 12.20 10.96 -10.73
C ALA A 96 12.72 10.35 -12.05
N ALA A 97 13.98 9.97 -12.12
CA ALA A 97 14.54 9.29 -13.29
C ALA A 97 14.06 7.84 -13.46
N ASP A 98 13.69 7.19 -12.34
CA ASP A 98 13.20 5.81 -12.31
C ASP A 98 11.68 5.69 -12.50
N GLY A 99 10.92 6.79 -12.35
CA GLY A 99 9.46 6.80 -12.42
C GLY A 99 8.88 8.20 -12.43
N THR A 100 7.96 8.48 -11.50
CA THR A 100 7.30 9.78 -11.34
C THR A 100 8.09 10.68 -10.39
N ASP A 101 8.20 11.98 -10.69
CA ASP A 101 8.75 12.95 -9.72
C ASP A 101 7.96 12.92 -8.41
N PRO A 102 8.63 12.64 -7.27
CA PRO A 102 7.97 12.57 -5.96
C PRO A 102 7.13 13.81 -5.60
N ALA A 103 7.57 15.01 -5.97
CA ALA A 103 6.82 16.21 -5.68
C ALA A 103 5.58 16.37 -6.58
N ALA A 104 5.66 15.95 -7.84
CA ALA A 104 4.48 15.91 -8.71
C ALA A 104 3.45 14.90 -8.18
N MET A 105 3.89 13.72 -7.76
CA MET A 105 3.02 12.72 -7.12
C MET A 105 2.38 13.25 -5.83
N ALA A 106 3.12 13.94 -4.98
CA ALA A 106 2.59 14.54 -3.74
C ALA A 106 1.52 15.59 -4.04
N ALA A 107 1.74 16.46 -5.03
CA ALA A 107 0.76 17.46 -5.44
C ALA A 107 -0.53 16.84 -6.01
N ASP A 108 -0.42 15.73 -6.73
CA ASP A 108 -1.57 14.97 -7.20
C ASP A 108 -2.34 14.31 -6.04
N LEU A 109 -1.61 13.76 -5.07
CA LEU A 109 -2.21 13.18 -3.86
C LEU A 109 -2.93 14.21 -2.98
N GLU A 110 -2.40 15.41 -2.86
CA GLU A 110 -3.06 16.49 -2.13
C GLU A 110 -4.42 16.80 -2.75
N ARG A 111 -4.46 16.89 -4.08
CA ARG A 111 -5.73 17.07 -4.82
C ARG A 111 -6.70 15.89 -4.65
N LEU A 112 -6.17 14.67 -4.63
CA LEU A 112 -6.96 13.47 -4.37
C LEU A 112 -7.50 13.46 -2.94
N SER A 113 -6.68 13.81 -1.96
CA SER A 113 -7.03 13.83 -0.53
C SER A 113 -8.28 14.65 -0.26
N PHE A 114 -8.43 15.80 -0.90
CA PHE A 114 -9.64 16.62 -0.79
C PHE A 114 -10.93 15.83 -1.09
N ASN A 115 -10.87 14.86 -2.00
CA ASN A 115 -12.01 14.04 -2.40
C ASN A 115 -12.26 12.81 -1.51
N ILE A 116 -11.23 12.34 -0.80
CA ILE A 116 -11.30 11.10 -0.01
C ILE A 116 -11.26 11.34 1.50
N GLU A 117 -10.93 12.55 1.94
CA GLU A 117 -10.75 12.87 3.36
C GLU A 117 -12.03 12.69 4.17
N THR A 118 -13.12 13.33 3.74
CA THR A 118 -14.41 13.22 4.45
C THR A 118 -14.90 11.78 4.53
N PRO A 119 -15.00 10.99 3.43
CA PRO A 119 -15.41 9.60 3.50
C PRO A 119 -14.44 8.73 4.32
N TYR A 120 -13.14 9.00 4.26
CA TYR A 120 -12.16 8.30 5.07
C TYR A 120 -12.41 8.51 6.57
N PHE A 121 -12.50 9.75 7.04
CA PHE A 121 -12.70 10.03 8.46
C PHE A 121 -14.06 9.60 8.96
N ALA A 122 -15.09 9.60 8.13
CA ALA A 122 -16.40 9.04 8.48
C ALA A 122 -16.30 7.51 8.69
N ALA A 123 -15.64 6.80 7.78
CA ALA A 123 -15.39 5.37 7.92
C ALA A 123 -14.51 5.07 9.15
N LEU A 124 -13.43 5.83 9.34
CA LEU A 124 -12.54 5.69 10.50
C LEU A 124 -13.32 5.79 11.82
N ARG A 125 -14.13 6.84 12.01
CA ARG A 125 -14.96 7.01 13.21
C ARG A 125 -15.88 5.81 13.43
N ARG A 126 -16.50 5.30 12.36
CA ARG A 126 -17.39 4.14 12.45
C ARG A 126 -16.64 2.89 12.90
N TYR A 127 -15.47 2.61 12.34
CA TYR A 127 -14.68 1.42 12.72
C TYR A 127 -14.06 1.55 14.11
N LEU A 128 -13.63 2.73 14.53
CA LEU A 128 -13.17 2.99 15.90
C LEU A 128 -14.30 2.82 16.91
N ALA A 129 -15.50 3.32 16.60
CA ALA A 129 -16.69 3.16 17.46
C ALA A 129 -17.07 1.69 17.67
N LEU A 130 -16.88 0.81 16.66
CA LEU A 130 -17.11 -0.64 16.81
C LEU A 130 -16.20 -1.30 17.86
N ILE A 131 -15.05 -0.72 18.14
CA ILE A 131 -14.10 -1.19 19.16
C ILE A 131 -14.08 -0.29 20.41
N GLY A 132 -15.07 0.62 20.54
CA GLY A 132 -15.27 1.47 21.71
C GLY A 132 -14.25 2.60 21.86
N ILE A 133 -13.68 3.10 20.75
CA ILE A 133 -12.64 4.16 20.75
C ILE A 133 -13.20 5.42 20.07
N GLU A 134 -12.97 6.58 20.70
CA GLU A 134 -13.20 7.87 20.05
C GLU A 134 -12.01 8.22 19.14
N GLN A 135 -12.28 8.94 18.03
CA GLN A 135 -11.22 9.25 17.05
C GLN A 135 -10.04 10.01 17.67
N GLY A 136 -10.29 10.91 18.62
CA GLY A 136 -9.25 11.70 19.30
C GLY A 136 -8.29 10.86 20.16
N ASP A 137 -8.73 9.67 20.57
CA ASP A 137 -7.98 8.76 21.44
C ASP A 137 -7.31 7.61 20.67
N ALA A 138 -7.50 7.54 19.34
CA ALA A 138 -6.99 6.44 18.54
C ALA A 138 -5.47 6.46 18.45
N ALA A 139 -4.85 5.29 18.62
CA ALA A 139 -3.44 5.04 18.35
C ALA A 139 -3.26 4.20 17.07
N GLU A 140 -2.08 4.23 16.47
CA GLU A 140 -1.78 3.42 15.28
C GLU A 140 -2.01 1.91 15.52
N ALA A 141 -1.73 1.44 16.73
CA ALA A 141 -2.01 0.06 17.15
C ALA A 141 -3.49 -0.32 17.06
N ASP A 142 -4.41 0.63 17.26
CA ASP A 142 -5.85 0.41 17.09
C ASP A 142 -6.20 0.26 15.61
N LEU A 143 -5.52 0.99 14.73
CA LEU A 143 -5.67 0.82 13.28
C LEU A 143 -5.17 -0.56 12.82
N TRP A 144 -4.03 -1.05 13.34
CA TRP A 144 -3.55 -2.41 13.05
C TRP A 144 -4.56 -3.47 13.49
N TYR A 145 -5.20 -3.28 14.66
CA TYR A 145 -6.26 -4.16 15.15
C TYR A 145 -7.48 -4.17 14.21
N ILE A 146 -7.94 -2.99 13.76
CA ILE A 146 -9.04 -2.88 12.81
C ILE A 146 -8.67 -3.51 11.48
N GLU A 147 -7.49 -3.20 10.91
CA GLU A 147 -7.01 -3.73 9.62
C GLU A 147 -6.89 -5.25 9.60
N ARG A 148 -6.70 -5.89 10.76
CA ARG A 148 -6.72 -7.35 10.84
C ARG A 148 -8.03 -7.93 10.36
N GLY A 149 -9.15 -7.27 10.64
CA GLY A 149 -10.47 -7.68 10.17
C GLY A 149 -10.87 -9.08 10.66
N SER A 150 -10.63 -9.40 11.93
CA SER A 150 -10.82 -10.73 12.51
C SER A 150 -12.24 -11.29 12.33
N SER A 151 -13.26 -10.42 12.34
CA SER A 151 -14.66 -10.79 12.10
C SER A 151 -14.91 -11.39 10.71
N TRP A 152 -14.01 -11.16 9.75
CA TRP A 152 -14.14 -11.64 8.39
C TRP A 152 -13.40 -12.95 8.12
N SER A 153 -12.54 -13.40 9.06
CA SER A 153 -11.65 -14.57 8.85
C SER A 153 -12.42 -15.85 8.55
N SER A 154 -13.62 -16.02 9.08
CA SER A 154 -14.47 -17.21 8.85
C SER A 154 -14.90 -17.39 7.38
N TRP A 155 -14.91 -16.32 6.58
CA TRP A 155 -15.25 -16.36 5.17
C TRP A 155 -14.10 -16.81 4.28
N PHE A 156 -12.86 -16.75 4.77
CA PHE A 156 -11.64 -17.02 4.03
C PHE A 156 -10.96 -18.31 4.50
N GLY A 157 -11.74 -19.39 4.53
CA GLY A 157 -11.21 -20.72 4.83
C GLY A 157 -10.37 -21.30 3.68
N PRO A 158 -9.59 -22.37 3.93
CA PRO A 158 -8.68 -22.94 2.92
C PRO A 158 -9.36 -23.37 1.62
N ARG A 159 -10.62 -23.82 1.68
CA ARG A 159 -11.39 -24.25 0.50
C ARG A 159 -11.80 -23.06 -0.36
N GLU A 160 -12.32 -22.00 0.28
CA GLU A 160 -12.75 -20.76 -0.36
C GLU A 160 -11.56 -20.07 -1.01
N VAL A 161 -10.43 -19.99 -0.28
CA VAL A 161 -9.17 -19.46 -0.78
C VAL A 161 -8.67 -20.23 -2.02
N SER A 162 -8.61 -21.57 -1.94
CA SER A 162 -8.18 -22.39 -3.08
C SER A 162 -9.06 -22.19 -4.31
N ARG A 163 -10.38 -22.14 -4.12
CA ARG A 163 -11.33 -21.89 -5.21
C ARG A 163 -11.12 -20.53 -5.85
N ALA A 164 -10.97 -19.50 -5.02
CA ALA A 164 -10.76 -18.13 -5.44
C ALA A 164 -9.44 -17.93 -6.21
N LEU A 165 -8.35 -18.57 -5.75
CA LEU A 165 -7.06 -18.54 -6.43
C LEU A 165 -7.11 -19.27 -7.78
N ASN A 166 -7.76 -20.43 -7.83
CA ASN A 166 -7.95 -21.18 -9.09
C ASN A 166 -8.76 -20.38 -10.10
N ALA A 167 -9.84 -19.70 -9.67
CA ALA A 167 -10.64 -18.84 -10.53
C ALA A 167 -9.82 -17.66 -11.09
N ALA A 168 -8.94 -17.09 -10.29
CA ALA A 168 -8.02 -16.03 -10.68
C ALA A 168 -6.74 -16.56 -11.36
N ARG A 169 -6.63 -17.87 -11.59
CA ARG A 169 -5.44 -18.54 -12.18
C ARG A 169 -4.12 -18.19 -11.46
N ARG A 170 -4.21 -18.00 -10.15
CA ARG A 170 -3.05 -17.72 -9.29
C ARG A 170 -2.61 -18.98 -8.57
N GLN A 171 -1.30 -19.19 -8.49
CA GLN A 171 -0.75 -20.28 -7.70
C GLN A 171 -0.72 -19.92 -6.23
N PRO A 172 -1.00 -20.86 -5.32
CA PRO A 172 -0.83 -20.64 -3.90
C PRO A 172 0.63 -20.31 -3.57
N LEU A 173 0.83 -19.28 -2.76
CA LEU A 173 2.12 -18.94 -2.15
C LEU A 173 2.13 -19.40 -0.70
N GLU A 174 3.30 -19.75 -0.18
CA GLU A 174 3.47 -19.93 1.24
C GLU A 174 3.43 -18.57 1.94
N VAL A 175 2.28 -18.24 2.52
CA VAL A 175 2.07 -16.99 3.26
C VAL A 175 2.12 -17.30 4.75
N VAL A 176 3.17 -16.84 5.41
CA VAL A 176 3.39 -17.01 6.84
C VAL A 176 2.74 -15.84 7.59
N ASP A 177 2.05 -16.12 8.69
CA ASP A 177 1.54 -15.15 9.68
C ASP A 177 0.44 -14.17 9.23
N LEU A 178 -0.21 -14.40 8.09
CA LEU A 178 -1.37 -13.61 7.69
C LEU A 178 -2.67 -14.40 7.88
N ASP A 179 -3.65 -13.78 8.53
CA ASP A 179 -4.97 -14.38 8.76
C ASP A 179 -5.97 -14.03 7.66
N GLY A 180 -6.84 -15.00 7.32
CA GLY A 180 -8.07 -14.79 6.57
C GLY A 180 -7.90 -14.01 5.27
N TRP A 181 -8.64 -12.91 5.13
CA TRP A 181 -8.69 -12.08 3.93
C TRP A 181 -7.33 -11.46 3.54
N ARG A 182 -6.48 -11.14 4.53
CA ARG A 182 -5.13 -10.59 4.27
C ARG A 182 -4.23 -11.61 3.57
N ALA A 183 -4.32 -12.88 3.99
CA ALA A 183 -3.61 -13.96 3.33
C ALA A 183 -4.05 -14.12 1.88
N VAL A 184 -5.36 -14.08 1.61
CA VAL A 184 -5.90 -14.11 0.25
C VAL A 184 -5.41 -12.94 -0.59
N GLY A 185 -5.47 -11.72 -0.05
CA GLY A 185 -4.96 -10.54 -0.74
C GLY A 185 -3.48 -10.63 -1.09
N ALA A 186 -2.66 -11.18 -0.19
CA ALA A 186 -1.24 -11.42 -0.43
C ALA A 186 -1.02 -12.48 -1.51
N GLN A 187 -1.76 -13.59 -1.48
CA GLN A 187 -1.68 -14.66 -2.48
C GLN A 187 -2.14 -14.19 -3.86
N LEU A 188 -3.23 -13.41 -3.95
CA LEU A 188 -3.68 -12.81 -5.21
C LEU A 188 -2.63 -11.87 -5.79
N ARG A 189 -1.94 -11.10 -4.93
CA ARG A 189 -0.86 -10.21 -5.37
C ARG A 189 0.32 -11.00 -5.93
N GLY A 190 0.63 -12.16 -5.38
CA GLY A 190 1.78 -12.97 -5.76
C GLY A 190 3.11 -12.42 -5.24
N GLU A 191 4.21 -12.95 -5.77
CA GLU A 191 5.55 -12.49 -5.42
C GLU A 191 5.77 -11.04 -5.83
N GLN A 192 6.42 -10.28 -4.93
CA GLN A 192 6.81 -8.92 -5.24
C GLN A 192 8.02 -8.95 -6.17
N SER A 193 8.00 -8.10 -7.19
CA SER A 193 9.04 -7.95 -8.18
C SER A 193 9.60 -6.53 -8.18
N ASP A 194 10.90 -6.39 -8.42
CA ASP A 194 11.50 -5.07 -8.69
C ASP A 194 11.06 -4.52 -10.06
N VAL A 195 10.49 -5.36 -10.92
CA VAL A 195 9.92 -4.98 -12.22
C VAL A 195 8.47 -4.53 -12.04
N ILE A 196 8.09 -3.43 -12.69
CA ILE A 196 6.79 -2.79 -12.48
C ILE A 196 5.62 -3.65 -12.98
N GLY A 197 5.75 -4.26 -14.14
CA GLY A 197 4.67 -5.01 -14.80
C GLY A 197 4.10 -6.14 -13.94
N PRO A 198 4.92 -7.11 -13.47
CA PRO A 198 4.43 -8.18 -12.59
C PRO A 198 3.80 -7.65 -11.31
N THR A 199 4.35 -6.56 -10.75
CA THR A 199 3.83 -5.92 -9.53
C THR A 199 2.45 -5.30 -9.77
N VAL A 200 2.24 -4.63 -10.89
CA VAL A 200 0.95 -4.05 -11.32
C VAL A 200 -0.10 -5.14 -11.53
N VAL A 201 0.25 -6.22 -12.22
CA VAL A 201 -0.64 -7.36 -12.43
C VAL A 201 -1.03 -7.99 -11.09
N GLY A 202 -0.07 -8.22 -10.20
CA GLY A 202 -0.35 -8.72 -8.86
C GLY A 202 -1.27 -7.80 -8.05
N ALA A 203 -1.02 -6.50 -8.11
CA ALA A 203 -1.86 -5.51 -7.44
C ALA A 203 -3.28 -5.44 -8.04
N ALA A 204 -3.44 -5.60 -9.35
CA ALA A 204 -4.75 -5.67 -10.00
C ALA A 204 -5.54 -6.89 -9.51
N TYR A 205 -4.94 -8.08 -9.45
CA TYR A 205 -5.60 -9.25 -8.84
C TYR A 205 -5.93 -9.04 -7.36
N ALA A 206 -5.07 -8.37 -6.59
CA ALA A 206 -5.35 -8.08 -5.19
C ALA A 206 -6.56 -7.17 -4.99
N THR A 207 -7.01 -6.40 -6.01
CA THR A 207 -8.24 -5.60 -5.93
C THR A 207 -9.51 -6.45 -5.87
N LEU A 208 -9.44 -7.72 -6.29
CA LEU A 208 -10.56 -8.66 -6.23
C LEU A 208 -11.06 -8.88 -4.81
N ILE A 209 -10.19 -8.74 -3.80
CA ILE A 209 -10.57 -8.83 -2.39
C ILE A 209 -11.67 -7.83 -2.00
N GLY A 210 -11.83 -6.74 -2.73
CA GLY A 210 -12.91 -5.76 -2.55
C GLY A 210 -13.94 -5.78 -3.71
N ASP A 211 -13.94 -6.82 -4.57
CA ASP A 211 -14.88 -6.93 -5.66
C ASP A 211 -16.13 -7.73 -5.26
N PRO A 212 -17.34 -7.13 -5.32
CA PRO A 212 -18.55 -7.80 -4.86
C PRO A 212 -18.91 -9.05 -5.68
N THR A 213 -18.61 -9.06 -6.97
CA THR A 213 -18.90 -10.20 -7.86
C THR A 213 -18.00 -11.38 -7.53
N TRP A 214 -16.71 -11.09 -7.28
CA TRP A 214 -15.73 -12.09 -6.88
C TRP A 214 -16.04 -12.68 -5.50
N LEU A 215 -16.36 -11.82 -4.52
CA LEU A 215 -16.72 -12.25 -3.17
C LEU A 215 -17.96 -13.13 -3.14
N ALA A 216 -19.01 -12.76 -3.88
CA ALA A 216 -20.22 -13.57 -3.98
C ALA A 216 -19.99 -14.89 -4.73
N GLY A 217 -19.28 -14.83 -5.86
CA GLY A 217 -19.08 -15.99 -6.73
C GLY A 217 -18.00 -16.95 -6.23
N GLU A 218 -16.82 -16.45 -5.89
CA GLU A 218 -15.66 -17.30 -5.63
C GLU A 218 -15.46 -17.60 -4.14
N ILE A 219 -15.78 -16.62 -3.26
CA ILE A 219 -15.77 -16.85 -1.80
C ILE A 219 -17.10 -17.46 -1.33
N GLY A 220 -18.21 -17.13 -1.99
CA GLY A 220 -19.55 -17.60 -1.60
C GLY A 220 -20.14 -16.77 -0.46
N MET A 221 -19.74 -15.52 -0.35
CA MET A 221 -20.20 -14.59 0.67
C MET A 221 -21.65 -14.14 0.34
N GLY A 222 -22.53 -14.16 1.34
CA GLY A 222 -23.92 -13.69 1.17
C GLY A 222 -24.00 -12.18 0.92
N SER A 223 -25.05 -11.70 0.24
CA SER A 223 -25.18 -10.31 -0.24
C SER A 223 -24.95 -9.26 0.85
N ASP A 224 -25.55 -9.45 2.04
CA ASP A 224 -25.42 -8.49 3.14
C ASP A 224 -23.98 -8.42 3.69
N HIS A 225 -23.29 -9.54 3.73
CA HIS A 225 -21.90 -9.62 4.14
C HIS A 225 -20.97 -9.07 3.07
N VAL A 226 -21.27 -9.29 1.78
CA VAL A 226 -20.50 -8.71 0.66
C VAL A 226 -20.47 -7.20 0.77
N ALA A 227 -21.63 -6.54 0.95
CA ALA A 227 -21.70 -5.08 1.06
C ALA A 227 -20.85 -4.56 2.23
N ALA A 228 -21.00 -5.18 3.42
CA ALA A 228 -20.26 -4.78 4.61
C ALA A 228 -18.75 -5.05 4.49
N PHE A 229 -18.34 -6.17 3.86
CA PHE A 229 -16.92 -6.46 3.64
C PHE A 229 -16.29 -5.54 2.59
N VAL A 230 -17.00 -5.22 1.51
CA VAL A 230 -16.52 -4.27 0.49
C VAL A 230 -16.31 -2.88 1.09
N ASP A 231 -17.19 -2.42 1.96
CA ASP A 231 -17.02 -1.17 2.71
C ASP A 231 -15.76 -1.23 3.59
N PHE A 232 -15.57 -2.31 4.34
CA PHE A 232 -14.38 -2.54 5.16
C PHE A 232 -13.08 -2.57 4.31
N ALA A 233 -13.04 -3.36 3.24
CA ALA A 233 -11.88 -3.46 2.36
C ALA A 233 -11.55 -2.11 1.70
N THR A 234 -12.58 -1.31 1.38
CA THR A 234 -12.41 0.04 0.83
C THR A 234 -11.85 1.00 1.88
N PHE A 235 -12.31 0.93 3.13
CA PHE A 235 -11.72 1.68 4.24
C PHE A 235 -10.23 1.34 4.42
N VAL A 236 -9.87 0.06 4.44
CA VAL A 236 -8.47 -0.37 4.58
C VAL A 236 -7.63 0.16 3.40
N ARG A 237 -8.15 0.10 2.17
CA ARG A 237 -7.46 0.68 1.00
C ARG A 237 -7.25 2.18 1.12
N LEU A 238 -8.25 2.92 1.60
CA LEU A 238 -8.12 4.35 1.88
C LEU A 238 -7.05 4.65 2.93
N LEU A 239 -7.03 3.89 4.02
CA LEU A 239 -6.00 4.01 5.05
C LEU A 239 -4.60 3.78 4.48
N GLN A 240 -4.41 2.77 3.62
CA GLN A 240 -3.13 2.52 2.95
C GLN A 240 -2.72 3.66 2.03
N LEU A 241 -3.65 4.24 1.26
CA LEU A 241 -3.38 5.42 0.42
C LEU A 241 -2.97 6.63 1.26
N ARG A 242 -3.64 6.86 2.39
CA ARG A 242 -3.30 7.96 3.31
C ARG A 242 -1.95 7.76 3.99
N ARG A 243 -1.60 6.52 4.35
CA ARG A 243 -0.24 6.19 4.84
C ARG A 243 0.81 6.49 3.78
N ALA A 244 0.62 6.02 2.55
CA ALA A 244 1.56 6.28 1.46
C ALA A 244 1.71 7.78 1.15
N GLN A 245 0.61 8.55 1.25
CA GLN A 245 0.66 10.01 1.17
C GLN A 245 1.48 10.63 2.30
N ALA A 246 1.25 10.17 3.53
CA ALA A 246 1.96 10.67 4.70
C ALA A 246 3.46 10.39 4.61
N GLU A 247 3.83 9.18 4.23
CA GLU A 247 5.21 8.76 4.00
C GLU A 247 5.87 9.63 2.92
N LEU A 248 5.21 9.82 1.78
CA LEU A 248 5.74 10.65 0.69
C LEU A 248 5.93 12.11 1.12
N THR A 249 4.94 12.68 1.83
CA THR A 249 5.03 14.04 2.36
C THR A 249 6.17 14.18 3.36
N TYR A 250 6.35 13.17 4.19
CA TYR A 250 7.45 13.11 5.15
C TYR A 250 8.81 12.97 4.45
N GLU A 251 8.94 12.06 3.49
CA GLU A 251 10.20 11.81 2.76
C GLU A 251 10.67 13.04 1.98
N LEU A 252 9.76 13.82 1.38
CA LEU A 252 10.09 15.07 0.70
C LEU A 252 10.75 16.11 1.62
N ARG A 253 10.41 16.09 2.90
CA ARG A 253 11.03 16.93 3.92
C ARG A 253 12.29 16.29 4.52
N LEU A 254 12.27 14.98 4.74
CA LEU A 254 13.34 14.26 5.42
C LEU A 254 14.68 14.38 4.70
N TYR A 255 14.72 14.17 3.37
CA TYR A 255 16.01 14.08 2.66
C TYR A 255 16.81 15.39 2.65
N PRO A 256 16.24 16.60 2.53
CA PRO A 256 16.98 17.85 2.67
C PRO A 256 17.22 18.28 4.13
N ALA A 257 16.57 17.66 5.11
CA ALA A 257 16.66 18.09 6.51
C ALA A 257 18.04 17.77 7.11
N THR A 258 18.49 18.61 8.04
CA THR A 258 19.76 18.44 8.75
C THR A 258 19.58 18.05 10.23
N ASP A 259 18.39 18.29 10.79
CA ASP A 259 18.05 18.02 12.20
C ASP A 259 17.08 16.85 12.32
N THR A 260 17.60 15.68 12.71
CA THR A 260 16.82 14.45 12.84
C THR A 260 15.84 14.48 14.04
N ALA A 261 16.10 15.28 15.07
CA ALA A 261 15.18 15.37 16.21
C ALA A 261 13.88 16.08 15.84
N LEU A 262 13.97 17.16 15.05
CA LEU A 262 12.78 17.84 14.51
C LEU A 262 12.00 16.94 13.54
N GLU A 263 12.69 16.08 12.82
CA GLU A 263 12.04 15.17 11.87
C GLU A 263 11.25 14.04 12.55
N ARG A 264 11.64 13.58 13.73
CA ARG A 264 10.87 12.62 14.54
C ARG A 264 9.48 13.17 14.90
N ALA A 265 9.43 14.36 15.49
CA ALA A 265 8.18 15.00 15.87
C ALA A 265 7.32 15.33 14.62
N TYR A 266 7.94 15.79 13.54
CA TYR A 266 7.24 16.05 12.29
C TYR A 266 6.62 14.77 11.68
N PHE A 267 7.36 13.65 11.69
CA PHE A 267 6.85 12.35 11.25
C PHE A 267 5.59 11.97 12.02
N ALA A 268 5.66 11.95 13.36
CA ALA A 268 4.51 11.59 14.18
C ALA A 268 3.31 12.51 13.92
N GLY A 269 3.56 13.83 13.78
CA GLY A 269 2.53 14.82 13.48
C GLY A 269 1.87 14.62 12.12
N ILE A 270 2.65 14.51 11.03
CA ILE A 270 2.07 14.42 9.67
C ILE A 270 1.41 13.06 9.42
N VAL A 271 2.03 11.96 9.85
CA VAL A 271 1.44 10.63 9.70
C VAL A 271 0.17 10.54 10.54
N GLY A 272 0.25 10.93 11.83
CA GLY A 272 -0.89 10.91 12.74
C GLY A 272 -2.06 11.75 12.23
N HIS A 273 -1.80 12.96 11.71
CA HIS A 273 -2.82 13.80 11.11
C HIS A 273 -3.51 13.12 9.91
N LEU A 274 -2.73 12.55 8.99
CA LEU A 274 -3.26 11.98 7.77
C LEU A 274 -4.02 10.67 8.01
N ILE A 275 -3.57 9.82 8.95
CA ILE A 275 -4.29 8.57 9.28
C ILE A 275 -5.33 8.72 10.39
N GLY A 276 -5.35 9.84 11.11
CA GLY A 276 -6.31 10.12 12.18
C GLY A 276 -6.09 9.30 13.47
N ALA A 277 -4.83 8.97 13.78
CA ALA A 277 -4.45 8.22 14.98
C ALA A 277 -3.06 8.65 15.46
N ALA A 278 -2.80 8.61 16.77
CA ALA A 278 -1.48 8.92 17.32
C ALA A 278 -0.44 7.90 16.85
N VAL A 279 0.72 8.38 16.40
CA VAL A 279 1.84 7.57 15.90
C VAL A 279 3.09 7.83 16.75
N SER A 280 3.87 6.79 17.00
CA SER A 280 5.14 6.91 17.74
C SER A 280 6.20 7.60 16.90
N GLU A 281 6.94 8.53 17.50
CA GLU A 281 8.11 9.18 16.91
C GLU A 281 9.23 8.18 16.58
N SER A 282 9.30 7.06 17.30
CA SER A 282 10.33 6.01 17.13
C SER A 282 10.30 5.36 15.72
N GLY A 283 9.14 5.43 15.03
CA GLY A 283 8.94 4.84 13.71
C GLY A 283 9.51 5.64 12.52
N TYR A 284 10.04 6.85 12.76
CA TYR A 284 10.32 7.87 11.73
C TYR A 284 11.20 7.44 10.54
N LEU A 285 12.05 6.41 10.70
CA LEU A 285 12.87 5.83 9.61
C LEU A 285 12.59 4.35 9.34
N ALA A 286 11.77 3.71 10.18
CA ALA A 286 11.62 2.26 10.17
C ALA A 286 10.89 1.72 8.93
N GLY A 287 9.95 2.50 8.38
CA GLY A 287 9.17 2.15 7.19
C GLY A 287 9.87 2.45 5.86
N ILE A 288 10.98 3.18 5.88
CA ILE A 288 11.66 3.63 4.66
C ILE A 288 12.73 2.60 4.26
N ASP A 289 12.37 1.62 3.46
CA ASP A 289 13.30 0.60 2.97
C ASP A 289 14.12 1.07 1.75
N ARG A 290 13.66 2.09 1.06
CA ARG A 290 14.34 2.77 -0.06
C ARG A 290 13.80 4.19 -0.20
N PRO A 291 14.60 5.13 -0.72
CA PRO A 291 14.14 6.49 -0.95
C PRO A 291 12.91 6.53 -1.86
N PHE A 292 11.90 7.27 -1.44
CA PHE A 292 10.63 7.44 -2.16
C PHE A 292 9.96 6.12 -2.55
N GLY A 293 10.08 5.09 -1.69
CA GLY A 293 9.41 3.81 -1.90
C GLY A 293 7.88 3.93 -2.01
N SER A 294 7.30 4.90 -1.31
CA SER A 294 5.89 5.27 -1.37
C SER A 294 5.43 5.67 -2.78
N VAL A 295 6.26 6.38 -3.57
CA VAL A 295 5.96 6.72 -4.98
C VAL A 295 5.72 5.45 -5.79
N ARG A 296 6.60 4.46 -5.66
CA ARG A 296 6.46 3.19 -6.37
C ARG A 296 5.18 2.44 -5.99
N SER A 297 4.85 2.46 -4.70
CA SER A 297 3.60 1.85 -4.20
C SER A 297 2.37 2.54 -4.77
N LEU A 298 2.39 3.87 -4.86
CA LEU A 298 1.32 4.68 -5.45
C LEU A 298 1.20 4.47 -6.95
N GLU A 299 2.30 4.49 -7.70
CA GLU A 299 2.33 4.15 -9.13
C GLU A 299 1.69 2.79 -9.38
N THR A 300 2.09 1.79 -8.58
CA THR A 300 1.53 0.43 -8.68
C THR A 300 0.03 0.43 -8.43
N ALA A 301 -0.45 1.12 -7.40
CA ALA A 301 -1.87 1.19 -7.07
C ALA A 301 -2.70 1.88 -8.18
N LEU A 302 -2.16 2.94 -8.77
CA LEU A 302 -2.79 3.65 -9.89
C LEU A 302 -2.85 2.79 -11.13
N LEU A 303 -1.71 2.21 -11.56
CA LEU A 303 -1.64 1.35 -12.74
C LEU A 303 -2.50 0.11 -12.59
N ALA A 304 -2.57 -0.47 -11.40
CA ALA A 304 -3.47 -1.60 -11.13
C ALA A 304 -4.94 -1.21 -11.30
N ALA A 305 -5.35 -0.04 -10.80
CA ALA A 305 -6.71 0.45 -10.97
C ALA A 305 -7.04 0.76 -12.45
N MET A 306 -6.08 1.32 -13.19
CA MET A 306 -6.19 1.57 -14.63
C MET A 306 -6.30 0.24 -15.42
N LEU A 307 -5.49 -0.75 -15.07
CA LEU A 307 -5.56 -2.09 -15.67
C LEU A 307 -6.92 -2.74 -15.43
N VAL A 308 -7.42 -2.71 -14.19
CA VAL A 308 -8.74 -3.26 -13.86
C VAL A 308 -9.84 -2.57 -14.66
N GLU A 309 -9.80 -1.24 -14.80
CA GLU A 309 -10.77 -0.50 -15.63
C GLU A 309 -10.75 -0.95 -17.10
N VAL A 310 -9.55 -1.13 -17.66
CA VAL A 310 -9.42 -1.62 -19.05
C VAL A 310 -9.94 -3.06 -19.19
N LEU A 311 -9.64 -3.91 -18.20
CA LEU A 311 -10.10 -5.30 -18.19
C LEU A 311 -11.63 -5.37 -18.05
N GLU A 312 -12.23 -4.63 -17.12
CA GLU A 312 -13.68 -4.56 -16.93
C GLU A 312 -14.40 -4.04 -18.19
N ALA A 313 -13.83 -3.01 -18.83
CA ALA A 313 -14.41 -2.43 -20.04
C ALA A 313 -14.39 -3.39 -21.25
N ARG A 314 -13.38 -4.28 -21.34
CA ARG A 314 -13.20 -5.20 -22.47
C ARG A 314 -13.79 -6.58 -22.22
N HIS A 315 -13.71 -7.07 -20.99
CA HIS A 315 -14.00 -8.46 -20.60
C HIS A 315 -15.13 -8.58 -19.56
N GLY A 316 -15.70 -7.43 -19.13
CA GLY A 316 -16.78 -7.39 -18.14
C GLY A 316 -16.32 -7.62 -16.71
N ALA A 317 -17.30 -7.68 -15.79
CA ALA A 317 -17.07 -7.74 -14.35
C ALA A 317 -16.35 -9.01 -13.87
N ARG A 318 -16.22 -10.03 -14.70
CA ARG A 318 -15.52 -11.30 -14.38
C ARG A 318 -14.25 -11.50 -15.19
N TRP A 319 -13.57 -10.41 -15.54
CA TRP A 319 -12.34 -10.41 -16.33
C TRP A 319 -11.27 -11.40 -15.84
N TRP A 320 -11.20 -11.67 -14.54
CA TRP A 320 -10.22 -12.59 -13.94
C TRP A 320 -10.38 -14.05 -14.38
N SER A 321 -11.57 -14.45 -14.84
CA SER A 321 -11.86 -15.79 -15.33
C SER A 321 -11.96 -15.85 -16.86
N ASP A 322 -11.91 -14.72 -17.56
CA ASP A 322 -11.98 -14.65 -19.02
C ASP A 322 -10.62 -15.03 -19.66
N PRO A 323 -10.56 -16.07 -20.50
CA PRO A 323 -9.36 -16.42 -21.24
C PRO A 323 -8.85 -15.30 -22.15
N ASP A 324 -9.74 -14.50 -22.71
CA ASP A 324 -9.41 -13.43 -23.66
C ASP A 324 -8.75 -12.22 -22.95
N ALA A 325 -8.82 -12.14 -21.62
CA ALA A 325 -8.11 -11.15 -20.83
C ALA A 325 -6.60 -11.44 -20.69
N ILE A 326 -6.19 -12.72 -20.82
CA ILE A 326 -4.82 -13.18 -20.58
C ILE A 326 -3.79 -12.43 -21.44
N PRO A 327 -3.98 -12.26 -22.76
CA PRO A 327 -2.98 -11.59 -23.60
C PRO A 327 -2.67 -10.14 -23.15
N LEU A 328 -3.67 -9.40 -22.65
CA LEU A 328 -3.44 -8.06 -22.09
C LEU A 328 -2.67 -8.14 -20.77
N ILE A 329 -3.07 -9.04 -19.87
CA ILE A 329 -2.42 -9.24 -18.57
C ILE A 329 -0.94 -9.63 -18.77
N GLU A 330 -0.62 -10.51 -19.70
CA GLU A 330 0.75 -10.93 -20.02
C GLU A 330 1.58 -9.77 -20.60
N ARG A 331 1.02 -8.97 -21.53
CA ARG A 331 1.73 -7.79 -22.05
C ARG A 331 2.05 -6.80 -20.94
N VAL A 332 1.07 -6.44 -20.09
CA VAL A 332 1.30 -5.58 -18.94
C VAL A 332 2.31 -6.21 -17.98
N GLY A 333 2.20 -7.53 -17.74
CA GLY A 333 3.14 -8.27 -16.89
C GLY A 333 4.58 -8.29 -17.42
N SER A 334 4.77 -8.12 -18.72
CA SER A 334 6.09 -8.06 -19.36
C SER A 334 6.70 -6.65 -19.38
N ALA A 335 5.92 -5.63 -19.02
CA ALA A 335 6.39 -4.24 -19.02
C ALA A 335 7.50 -4.02 -17.97
N THR A 336 8.56 -3.33 -18.37
CA THR A 336 9.75 -3.11 -17.53
C THR A 336 9.83 -1.70 -16.96
N SER A 337 9.00 -0.78 -17.46
CA SER A 337 8.96 0.62 -17.04
C SER A 337 7.53 1.14 -16.90
N LEU A 338 7.38 2.26 -16.20
CA LEU A 338 6.12 3.00 -16.13
C LEU A 338 5.60 3.35 -17.54
N ALA A 339 6.47 3.84 -18.41
CA ALA A 339 6.10 4.22 -19.77
C ALA A 339 5.60 3.04 -20.60
N ASP A 340 6.29 1.88 -20.52
CA ASP A 340 5.84 0.66 -21.20
C ASP A 340 4.47 0.23 -20.71
N THR A 341 4.25 0.27 -19.39
CA THR A 341 2.97 -0.11 -18.77
C THR A 341 1.84 0.81 -19.24
N LEU A 342 2.05 2.13 -19.27
CA LEU A 342 1.07 3.09 -19.73
C LEU A 342 0.71 2.85 -21.21
N VAL A 343 1.69 2.56 -22.06
CA VAL A 343 1.47 2.23 -23.50
C VAL A 343 0.57 0.99 -23.63
N GLU A 344 0.85 -0.08 -22.89
CA GLU A 344 0.03 -1.30 -22.95
C GLU A 344 -1.41 -1.08 -22.46
N LEU A 345 -1.60 -0.16 -21.52
CA LEU A 345 -2.91 0.23 -21.02
C LEU A 345 -3.64 1.23 -21.93
N GLY A 346 -2.94 1.88 -22.88
CA GLY A 346 -3.48 2.90 -23.77
C GLY A 346 -3.67 4.26 -23.09
N TYR A 347 -2.79 4.62 -22.14
CA TYR A 347 -2.78 5.90 -21.45
C TYR A 347 -1.49 6.68 -21.74
N ASP A 348 -1.57 8.01 -21.73
CA ASP A 348 -0.41 8.88 -21.90
C ASP A 348 0.24 9.27 -20.55
N ALA A 349 -0.49 9.12 -19.43
CA ALA A 349 -0.03 9.46 -18.09
C ALA A 349 -0.81 8.68 -17.03
N LEU A 350 -0.30 8.70 -15.78
CA LEU A 350 -1.02 8.16 -14.62
C LEU A 350 -2.35 8.89 -14.42
N ASP A 351 -3.40 8.12 -14.14
CA ASP A 351 -4.76 8.63 -13.95
C ASP A 351 -5.35 8.18 -12.61
N TRP A 352 -5.76 9.13 -11.79
CA TRP A 352 -6.38 8.89 -10.47
C TRP A 352 -7.88 8.56 -10.56
N ARG A 353 -8.53 8.87 -11.68
CA ARG A 353 -9.98 8.66 -11.83
C ARG A 353 -10.43 7.22 -11.64
N PRO A 354 -9.70 6.17 -12.10
CA PRO A 354 -10.06 4.79 -11.82
C PRO A 354 -10.11 4.47 -10.32
N VAL A 355 -9.11 4.93 -9.56
CA VAL A 355 -9.08 4.74 -8.09
C VAL A 355 -10.28 5.44 -7.44
N LEU A 356 -10.55 6.70 -7.79
CA LEU A 356 -11.68 7.45 -7.26
C LEU A 356 -13.02 6.78 -7.57
N ARG A 357 -13.22 6.28 -8.79
CA ARG A 357 -14.44 5.56 -9.17
C ARG A 357 -14.63 4.31 -8.31
N GLN A 358 -13.58 3.50 -8.16
CA GLN A 358 -13.63 2.28 -7.34
C GLN A 358 -13.95 2.59 -5.88
N ILE A 359 -13.39 3.65 -5.31
CA ILE A 359 -13.69 4.07 -3.94
C ILE A 359 -15.15 4.53 -3.83
N ARG A 360 -15.60 5.40 -4.73
CA ARG A 360 -16.96 5.98 -4.70
C ARG A 360 -18.05 4.93 -4.85
N THR A 361 -17.84 3.90 -5.66
CA THR A 361 -18.84 2.85 -5.88
C THR A 361 -18.92 1.84 -4.74
N ARG A 362 -17.93 1.80 -3.85
CA ARG A 362 -17.77 0.76 -2.83
C ARG A 362 -18.00 1.23 -1.39
N LEU A 363 -17.91 2.54 -1.11
CA LEU A 363 -18.24 3.07 0.22
C LEU A 363 -19.75 3.26 0.36
N ILE A 364 -20.34 2.64 1.39
CA ILE A 364 -21.76 2.73 1.69
C ILE A 364 -22.05 4.07 2.39
N GLY A 365 -22.99 4.82 1.86
CA GLY A 365 -23.86 5.73 2.62
C GLY A 365 -23.53 7.21 2.66
N GLU A 366 -22.36 7.74 2.22
CA GLU A 366 -22.09 9.19 2.38
C GLU A 366 -21.73 9.95 1.09
N MET A 367 -21.65 9.27 -0.05
CA MET A 367 -21.23 9.94 -1.29
C MET A 367 -22.36 10.37 -2.23
N SER A 368 -23.61 10.07 -1.92
CA SER A 368 -24.76 10.48 -2.76
C SER A 368 -25.08 11.99 -2.69
N GLY A 369 -24.41 12.76 -1.83
CA GLY A 369 -24.63 14.20 -1.64
C GLY A 369 -23.48 15.12 -2.10
N TYR A 370 -22.30 14.59 -2.45
CA TYR A 370 -21.17 15.44 -2.80
C TYR A 370 -21.02 15.60 -4.32
N GLY A 371 -21.66 16.60 -4.86
CA GLY A 371 -21.31 17.21 -6.14
C GLY A 371 -20.01 18.02 -5.98
N GLY A 372 -18.86 17.35 -5.86
CA GLY A 372 -17.56 18.01 -5.82
C GLY A 372 -17.25 18.71 -7.15
N PRO A 373 -16.44 19.78 -7.14
CA PRO A 373 -16.08 20.51 -8.35
C PRO A 373 -15.44 19.55 -9.37
N ASN A 374 -15.83 19.69 -10.63
CA ASN A 374 -15.23 19.00 -11.75
C ASN A 374 -13.71 19.18 -11.71
N ILE A 375 -12.99 18.14 -11.33
CA ILE A 375 -11.53 18.14 -11.43
C ILE A 375 -11.20 17.98 -12.91
N THR A 376 -11.01 19.10 -13.60
CA THR A 376 -10.29 19.14 -14.87
C THR A 376 -8.80 18.95 -14.59
N THR A 377 -8.40 17.72 -14.29
CA THR A 377 -7.02 17.29 -14.46
C THR A 377 -6.73 17.32 -15.96
N ARG A 378 -5.54 17.78 -16.35
CA ARG A 378 -5.06 17.63 -17.73
C ARG A 378 -5.27 16.18 -18.12
N ALA A 379 -6.28 15.96 -18.94
CA ALA A 379 -6.72 14.64 -19.34
C ALA A 379 -5.61 13.99 -20.15
N GLY A 380 -5.03 12.94 -19.60
CA GLY A 380 -4.43 11.92 -20.44
C GLY A 380 -5.54 11.39 -21.34
N THR A 381 -5.47 11.73 -22.61
CA THR A 381 -6.44 11.24 -23.60
C THR A 381 -6.20 9.76 -23.82
N ARG A 382 -7.22 8.96 -23.55
CA ARG A 382 -7.22 7.53 -23.93
C ARG A 382 -7.12 7.49 -25.46
N LYS A 383 -6.07 6.84 -25.99
CA LYS A 383 -6.01 6.50 -27.42
C LYS A 383 -7.02 5.37 -27.69
N VAL A 384 -7.99 5.64 -28.54
CA VAL A 384 -8.96 4.65 -29.03
C VAL A 384 -8.32 3.79 -30.10
#